data_3103b6a4171120ab81d39b29d0ff81aa
#
_entry.id   3103b6a4171120ab81d39b29d0ff81aa
#
_cell.length_a   1.000
_cell.length_b   1.000
_cell.length_c   1.000
_cell.angle_alpha   90.00
_cell.angle_beta   90.00
_cell.angle_gamma   90.00
#
_symmetry.space_group_name_H-M   'P 1'
#
loop_
_entity.id
_entity.type
_entity.pdbx_description
1 polymer ?
#
loop_
_entity_poly.entity_id
_entity_poly.type
_entity_poly.pdbx_seq_one_letter_code
_entity_poly.pdbx_strand_id
1 'polypeptide(L)'
;MNTNLYFKKGTAKEGYTYYCTCGHTGKTRYHWYGNGEIEPCGKCGTNIYKNIGSATKTCTAKLPTLNVVHSDHSGFEVQRVDVLYKLDIETKTITKTNKTKVRTMKVSYKDNEFYITNEKGERDNINPSDVRSFLKDIDDIEFINEVCSNENMKNLIMALYKERGGGTGYNVGKLYITLPLMKHYKFANVLANMGFNRSFLQTVIRRDWDVNRKATKPNEILGVQKYMLKYLKDSDEFGDSLKKNLNWLHDKYGADNVKYMYEISESSKSVTIFLNSWRMNTLKDLLKKGYDFRRLIKYVFADVKYQGIEKPYDALEYLSDTLSTAGQIGIELNDKYPKHLREVHDILAMNLRAMRREENKTAFDKYQEEWKKLEYSKDGFSIVIPKTPSDVVQEGSAMSNCVASYVDRVKNGTCTIVFLRRTTTKDVSEVTLELRGNVLVQAKAFANKNISKDHKRFLEAWAKAKKIELNY
;
A
#
# COMPACT_ATOMS: atom_id res chain seq x y z
N MET A 1 17.67 15.94 24.99
CA MET A 1 18.74 16.33 24.02
C MET A 1 20.13 16.21 24.64
N ASN A 2 21.10 15.73 23.86
CA ASN A 2 22.50 15.72 24.30
C ASN A 2 23.04 17.16 24.31
N THR A 3 23.45 17.66 25.47
CA THR A 3 23.90 19.04 25.70
C THR A 3 25.39 19.25 25.45
N ASN A 4 26.11 18.23 25.05
CA ASN A 4 27.54 18.29 24.82
C ASN A 4 27.88 18.47 23.34
N LEU A 5 29.03 19.08 23.08
CA LEU A 5 29.56 19.33 21.75
C LEU A 5 30.99 18.76 21.64
N TYR A 6 31.24 18.11 20.54
CA TYR A 6 32.48 17.43 20.21
C TYR A 6 33.26 18.20 19.14
N PHE A 7 34.47 18.68 19.48
CA PHE A 7 35.37 19.35 18.54
C PHE A 7 36.44 18.37 18.06
N LYS A 8 36.73 18.39 16.76
CA LYS A 8 37.71 17.50 16.13
C LYS A 8 38.76 18.28 15.35
N LYS A 9 40.03 18.04 15.59
CA LYS A 9 41.16 18.61 14.88
C LYS A 9 42.16 17.53 14.47
N GLY A 10 42.77 17.66 13.30
CA GLY A 10 43.81 16.77 12.80
C GLY A 10 43.69 16.43 11.35
N THR A 11 44.61 15.59 10.86
CA THR A 11 44.63 15.08 9.49
C THR A 11 44.63 13.55 9.50
N ALA A 12 44.32 12.94 8.33
CA ALA A 12 44.31 11.49 8.22
C ALA A 12 45.68 10.83 8.48
N LYS A 13 46.78 11.55 8.22
CA LYS A 13 48.16 11.05 8.45
C LYS A 13 48.54 11.09 9.91
N GLU A 14 48.13 12.16 10.62
CA GLU A 14 48.57 12.41 12.03
C GLU A 14 47.57 11.90 13.04
N GLY A 15 46.39 11.43 12.57
CA GLY A 15 45.26 11.13 13.40
C GLY A 15 44.49 12.39 13.82
N TYR A 16 43.38 12.18 14.50
CA TYR A 16 42.51 13.28 14.95
C TYR A 16 42.52 13.36 16.49
N THR A 17 42.62 14.58 17.01
CA THR A 17 42.36 14.89 18.40
C THR A 17 40.97 15.44 18.55
N TYR A 18 40.23 14.98 19.53
CA TYR A 18 38.90 15.51 19.84
C TYR A 18 38.85 16.12 21.25
N TYR A 19 37.95 17.07 21.39
CA TYR A 19 37.67 17.79 22.63
C TYR A 19 36.15 17.83 22.83
N CYS A 20 35.69 17.36 23.94
CA CYS A 20 34.26 17.33 24.26
C CYS A 20 33.94 18.32 25.38
N THR A 21 32.77 18.98 25.29
CA THR A 21 32.30 19.90 26.37
C THR A 21 32.05 19.19 27.69
N CYS A 22 32.01 17.84 27.73
CA CYS A 22 32.01 17.05 28.97
C CYS A 22 33.40 16.98 29.66
N GLY A 23 34.42 17.63 29.11
CA GLY A 23 35.81 17.64 29.59
C GLY A 23 36.66 16.46 29.11
N HIS A 24 36.11 15.56 28.29
CA HIS A 24 36.90 14.44 27.76
C HIS A 24 37.68 14.84 26.50
N THR A 25 38.93 14.42 26.41
CA THR A 25 39.78 14.57 25.25
C THR A 25 40.39 13.22 24.88
N GLY A 26 40.57 12.98 23.58
CA GLY A 26 41.11 11.71 23.11
C GLY A 26 41.67 11.81 21.69
N LYS A 27 42.21 10.70 21.22
CA LYS A 27 42.70 10.56 19.85
C LYS A 27 41.92 9.48 19.13
N THR A 28 41.60 9.71 17.84
CA THR A 28 41.02 8.72 16.97
C THR A 28 41.77 8.66 15.65
N ARG A 29 41.90 7.49 15.04
CA ARG A 29 42.54 7.28 13.74
C ARG A 29 41.52 7.31 12.60
N TYR A 30 40.19 7.34 12.91
CA TYR A 30 39.18 7.16 11.92
C TYR A 30 38.91 8.43 11.11
N HIS A 31 39.11 8.28 9.82
CA HIS A 31 38.63 9.18 8.79
C HIS A 31 37.15 8.82 8.50
N TRP A 32 36.39 9.83 8.12
CA TRP A 32 35.05 9.70 7.59
C TRP A 32 34.71 8.32 7.02
N TYR A 33 33.73 7.64 7.58
CA TYR A 33 32.99 6.60 6.87
C TYR A 33 31.79 7.23 6.18
N GLY A 34 31.49 6.81 4.97
CA GLY A 34 30.61 7.44 3.98
C GLY A 34 29.14 7.73 4.35
N ASN A 35 28.74 7.56 5.61
CA ASN A 35 27.38 7.84 6.09
C ASN A 35 27.34 8.90 7.20
N GLY A 36 28.39 9.67 7.43
CA GLY A 36 28.37 10.75 8.42
C GLY A 36 28.45 10.29 9.88
N GLU A 37 28.64 9.02 10.15
CA GLU A 37 28.81 8.49 11.50
C GLU A 37 30.20 8.84 12.03
N ILE A 38 30.23 9.56 13.15
CA ILE A 38 31.41 9.91 13.91
C ILE A 38 31.42 9.09 15.17
N GLU A 39 32.62 8.61 15.53
CA GLU A 39 32.77 7.90 16.77
C GLU A 39 32.34 8.82 17.95
N PRO A 40 31.34 8.41 18.74
CA PRO A 40 30.83 9.25 19.80
C PRO A 40 31.89 9.46 20.89
N CYS A 41 31.75 10.53 21.67
CA CYS A 41 32.65 10.77 22.81
C CYS A 41 32.61 9.58 23.78
N GLY A 42 33.75 8.94 24.03
CA GLY A 42 33.84 7.74 24.85
C GLY A 42 33.40 7.92 26.31
N LYS A 43 33.24 9.18 26.80
CA LYS A 43 32.76 9.48 28.13
C LYS A 43 31.28 9.77 28.23
N CYS A 44 30.74 10.57 27.30
CA CYS A 44 29.35 11.02 27.38
C CYS A 44 28.48 10.57 26.20
N GLY A 45 29.01 9.81 25.24
CA GLY A 45 28.27 9.30 24.07
C GLY A 45 27.85 10.35 23.07
N THR A 46 28.27 11.64 23.20
CA THR A 46 27.85 12.68 22.27
C THR A 46 28.48 12.49 20.89
N ASN A 47 27.69 12.63 19.85
CA ASN A 47 28.13 12.59 18.45
C ASN A 47 28.01 13.95 17.74
N ILE A 48 27.56 15.00 18.41
CA ILE A 48 27.48 16.36 17.86
C ILE A 48 28.87 16.95 17.75
N TYR A 49 29.38 17.14 16.55
CA TYR A 49 30.75 17.60 16.35
C TYR A 49 30.89 18.85 15.52
N LYS A 50 32.02 19.54 15.75
CA LYS A 50 32.51 20.62 14.91
C LYS A 50 33.93 20.30 14.45
N ASN A 51 34.14 20.29 13.12
CA ASN A 51 35.49 20.20 12.57
C ASN A 51 36.18 21.56 12.72
N ILE A 52 37.32 21.57 13.41
CA ILE A 52 38.09 22.80 13.65
C ILE A 52 38.90 23.22 12.42
N GLY A 53 39.16 22.29 11.51
CA GLY A 53 39.94 22.56 10.28
C GLY A 53 41.36 23.08 10.60
N SER A 54 41.69 24.21 10.00
CA SER A 54 42.98 24.89 10.15
C SER A 54 43.06 25.84 11.35
N ALA A 55 42.05 25.91 12.22
CA ALA A 55 42.11 26.78 13.39
C ALA A 55 43.31 26.49 14.26
N THR A 56 44.13 27.49 14.58
CA THR A 56 45.37 27.32 15.32
C THR A 56 45.27 27.66 16.80
N LYS A 57 44.48 28.68 17.14
CA LYS A 57 44.37 29.16 18.54
C LYS A 57 42.99 28.95 19.14
N THR A 58 41.93 29.40 18.49
CA THR A 58 40.58 29.30 19.02
C THR A 58 39.58 28.90 17.96
N CYS A 59 38.54 28.17 18.36
CA CYS A 59 37.40 27.81 17.54
C CYS A 59 36.10 28.04 18.29
N THR A 60 35.07 28.47 17.61
CA THR A 60 33.73 28.64 18.19
C THR A 60 32.73 27.68 17.54
N ALA A 61 31.81 27.17 18.34
CA ALA A 61 30.68 26.38 17.88
C ALA A 61 29.39 26.76 18.64
N LYS A 62 28.27 26.67 17.96
CA LYS A 62 26.97 26.83 18.56
C LYS A 62 26.36 25.46 18.81
N LEU A 63 25.84 25.24 20.01
CA LEU A 63 25.04 24.07 20.35
C LEU A 63 23.60 24.51 20.58
N PRO A 64 22.64 24.08 19.79
CA PRO A 64 21.24 24.36 20.04
C PRO A 64 20.73 23.59 21.25
N THR A 65 20.00 24.26 22.12
CA THR A 65 19.27 23.64 23.22
C THR A 65 17.81 24.01 23.10
N LEU A 66 16.92 23.04 23.27
CA LEU A 66 15.49 23.29 23.30
C LEU A 66 15.01 23.38 24.75
N ASN A 67 14.19 24.40 25.01
CA ASN A 67 13.47 24.56 26.25
C ASN A 67 11.96 24.54 25.94
N VAL A 68 11.27 23.47 26.34
CA VAL A 68 9.83 23.33 26.16
C VAL A 68 9.12 24.20 27.20
N VAL A 69 8.48 25.27 26.74
CA VAL A 69 7.72 26.18 27.59
C VAL A 69 6.34 25.61 27.90
N HIS A 70 5.72 25.04 26.88
CA HIS A 70 4.40 24.44 26.96
C HIS A 70 4.27 23.29 25.93
N SER A 71 3.57 22.24 26.33
CA SER A 71 3.18 21.16 25.40
C SER A 71 1.95 20.44 25.94
N ASP A 72 0.87 20.43 25.14
CA ASP A 72 -0.36 19.71 25.44
C ASP A 72 -1.04 19.16 24.18
N HIS A 73 -2.29 18.74 24.30
CA HIS A 73 -3.10 18.24 23.19
C HIS A 73 -3.47 19.30 22.16
N SER A 74 -3.34 20.58 22.48
CA SER A 74 -3.68 21.69 21.58
C SER A 74 -2.46 22.27 20.86
N GLY A 75 -1.24 21.93 21.27
CA GLY A 75 -0.03 22.45 20.64
C GLY A 75 1.19 22.41 21.54
N PHE A 76 2.19 23.19 21.16
CA PHE A 76 3.42 23.35 21.89
C PHE A 76 4.02 24.75 21.70
N GLU A 77 4.79 25.17 22.70
CA GLU A 77 5.67 26.33 22.62
C GLU A 77 7.08 25.90 23.06
N VAL A 78 8.05 26.14 22.19
CA VAL A 78 9.44 25.74 22.43
C VAL A 78 10.38 26.91 22.12
N GLN A 79 11.34 27.11 23.00
CA GLN A 79 12.42 28.07 22.82
C GLN A 79 13.69 27.34 22.39
N ARG A 80 14.28 27.79 21.31
CA ARG A 80 15.63 27.43 20.92
C ARG A 80 16.60 28.44 21.52
N VAL A 81 17.56 27.92 22.28
CA VAL A 81 18.62 28.71 22.89
C VAL A 81 19.95 28.24 22.29
N ASP A 82 20.58 29.09 21.50
CA ASP A 82 21.89 28.78 20.92
C ASP A 82 22.99 29.14 21.91
N VAL A 83 23.62 28.15 22.49
CA VAL A 83 24.75 28.29 23.40
C VAL A 83 26.04 28.33 22.60
N LEU A 84 26.83 29.40 22.74
CA LEU A 84 28.10 29.55 22.07
C LEU A 84 29.23 28.99 22.97
N TYR A 85 29.93 28.01 22.43
CA TYR A 85 31.13 27.46 23.03
C TYR A 85 32.37 27.97 22.30
N LYS A 86 33.40 28.37 23.05
CA LYS A 86 34.70 28.73 22.53
C LYS A 86 35.73 27.70 23.05
N LEU A 87 36.35 26.98 22.13
CA LEU A 87 37.50 26.11 22.44
C LEU A 87 38.76 26.90 22.22
N ASP A 88 39.61 26.98 23.27
CA ASP A 88 41.00 27.37 23.17
C ASP A 88 41.84 26.10 22.94
N ILE A 89 42.54 26.06 21.79
CA ILE A 89 43.26 24.85 21.34
C ILE A 89 44.58 24.69 22.08
N GLU A 90 45.21 25.80 22.51
CA GLU A 90 46.50 25.79 23.24
C GLU A 90 46.30 25.29 24.67
N THR A 91 45.30 25.86 25.34
CA THR A 91 45.01 25.51 26.74
C THR A 91 44.09 24.28 26.85
N LYS A 92 43.49 23.83 25.74
CA LYS A 92 42.49 22.76 25.69
C LYS A 92 41.23 23.05 26.53
N THR A 93 40.97 24.33 26.81
CA THR A 93 39.85 24.75 27.64
C THR A 93 38.63 25.11 26.75
N ILE A 94 37.44 24.69 27.21
CA ILE A 94 36.18 25.04 26.57
C ILE A 94 35.42 25.99 27.48
N THR A 95 35.16 27.18 26.99
CA THR A 95 34.37 28.20 27.69
C THR A 95 32.99 28.35 27.09
N LYS A 96 32.00 28.45 27.95
CA LYS A 96 30.61 28.77 27.56
C LYS A 96 30.43 30.29 27.63
N THR A 97 29.93 30.88 26.54
CA THR A 97 29.63 32.32 26.55
C THR A 97 28.15 32.56 26.84
N ASN A 98 27.88 33.57 27.68
CA ASN A 98 26.51 33.89 28.10
C ASN A 98 25.70 34.68 27.07
N LYS A 99 26.21 34.88 25.85
CA LYS A 99 25.45 35.52 24.78
C LYS A 99 24.55 34.44 24.12
N THR A 100 23.36 34.35 24.64
CA THR A 100 22.33 33.42 24.13
C THR A 100 21.34 34.19 23.27
N LYS A 101 21.16 33.74 22.01
CA LYS A 101 20.04 34.19 21.20
C LYS A 101 18.90 33.21 21.43
N VAL A 102 17.75 33.73 21.81
CA VAL A 102 16.54 32.94 22.05
C VAL A 102 15.58 33.16 20.88
N ARG A 103 15.11 32.09 20.29
CA ARG A 103 14.03 32.10 19.28
C ARG A 103 12.92 31.21 19.79
N THR A 104 11.66 31.61 19.57
CA THR A 104 10.49 30.86 20.00
C THR A 104 9.74 30.33 18.78
N MET A 105 9.30 29.09 18.87
CA MET A 105 8.33 28.50 17.94
C MET A 105 7.08 28.14 18.72
N LYS A 106 5.91 28.61 18.25
CA LYS A 106 4.61 28.29 18.84
C LYS A 106 3.70 27.69 17.79
N VAL A 107 3.10 26.56 18.13
CA VAL A 107 2.03 25.88 17.41
C VAL A 107 0.90 25.70 18.40
N SER A 108 -0.21 26.41 18.23
CA SER A 108 -1.37 26.33 19.11
C SER A 108 -2.67 26.31 18.32
N TYR A 109 -3.39 25.22 18.39
CA TYR A 109 -4.74 25.09 17.82
C TYR A 109 -5.79 25.82 18.67
N LYS A 110 -5.57 25.88 19.99
CA LYS A 110 -6.45 26.59 20.93
C LYS A 110 -6.47 28.09 20.66
N ASP A 111 -5.28 28.68 20.56
CA ASP A 111 -5.14 30.14 20.38
C ASP A 111 -5.15 30.53 18.90
N ASN A 112 -5.12 29.56 17.99
CA ASN A 112 -4.94 29.72 16.55
C ASN A 112 -3.63 30.48 16.22
N GLU A 113 -2.57 30.23 17.00
CA GLU A 113 -1.25 30.85 16.82
C GLU A 113 -0.26 29.85 16.22
N PHE A 114 0.32 30.22 15.08
CA PHE A 114 1.34 29.45 14.37
C PHE A 114 2.43 30.41 13.92
N TYR A 115 3.45 30.60 14.76
CA TYR A 115 4.52 31.54 14.48
C TYR A 115 5.89 31.03 14.91
N ILE A 116 6.93 31.67 14.39
CA ILE A 116 8.30 31.55 14.82
C ILE A 116 8.87 32.96 15.00
N THR A 117 9.67 33.18 16.04
CA THR A 117 10.34 34.45 16.19
C THR A 117 11.69 34.46 15.50
N ASN A 118 12.04 35.57 14.88
CA ASN A 118 13.40 35.85 14.42
C ASN A 118 14.36 36.14 15.59
N GLU A 119 15.62 36.43 15.28
CA GLU A 119 16.65 36.71 16.29
C GLU A 119 16.41 38.05 17.07
N LYS A 120 15.50 38.89 16.62
CA LYS A 120 15.09 40.16 17.29
C LYS A 120 13.86 39.97 18.16
N GLY A 121 13.23 38.78 18.14
CA GLY A 121 11.99 38.47 18.86
C GLY A 121 10.73 38.88 18.11
N GLU A 122 10.84 39.36 16.87
CA GLU A 122 9.68 39.68 16.03
C GLU A 122 9.02 38.38 15.53
N ARG A 123 7.68 38.34 15.55
CA ARG A 123 6.89 37.20 15.15
C ARG A 123 6.74 37.14 13.62
N ASP A 124 7.14 36.01 13.03
CA ASP A 124 6.92 35.69 11.63
C ASP A 124 5.95 34.51 11.51
N ASN A 125 5.21 34.44 10.40
CA ASN A 125 4.43 33.25 10.07
C ASN A 125 5.33 32.04 9.95
N ILE A 126 4.88 30.90 10.49
CA ILE A 126 5.61 29.65 10.38
C ILE A 126 5.67 29.23 8.90
N ASN A 127 6.88 29.17 8.35
CA ASN A 127 7.16 28.74 6.98
C ASN A 127 8.36 27.77 6.94
N PRO A 128 8.55 27.02 5.83
CA PRO A 128 9.59 26.00 5.74
C PRO A 128 11.02 26.52 5.94
N SER A 129 11.34 27.73 5.47
CA SER A 129 12.71 28.28 5.60
C SER A 129 13.05 28.63 7.05
N ASP A 130 12.12 29.22 7.78
CA ASP A 130 12.31 29.60 9.17
C ASP A 130 12.36 28.38 10.08
N VAL A 131 11.50 27.39 9.83
CA VAL A 131 11.54 26.11 10.56
C VAL A 131 12.86 25.39 10.29
N ARG A 132 13.32 25.35 9.04
CA ARG A 132 14.64 24.78 8.72
C ARG A 132 15.76 25.47 9.47
N SER A 133 15.73 26.80 9.54
CA SER A 133 16.70 27.60 10.29
C SER A 133 16.59 27.34 11.79
N PHE A 134 15.37 27.18 12.32
CA PHE A 134 15.13 26.90 13.73
C PHE A 134 15.61 25.49 14.11
N LEU A 135 15.40 24.49 13.24
CA LEU A 135 15.79 23.09 13.48
C LEU A 135 17.24 22.78 13.06
N LYS A 136 18.00 23.77 12.60
CA LYS A 136 19.39 23.54 12.20
C LYS A 136 20.18 22.90 13.33
N ASP A 137 20.88 21.80 13.02
CA ASP A 137 21.67 20.98 13.95
C ASP A 137 20.83 20.26 15.03
N ILE A 138 19.52 20.04 14.78
CA ILE A 138 18.59 19.29 15.63
C ILE A 138 17.99 18.17 14.78
N ASP A 139 17.98 16.95 15.33
CA ASP A 139 17.33 15.80 14.68
C ASP A 139 15.81 15.91 14.78
N ASP A 140 15.11 15.59 13.68
CA ASP A 140 13.65 15.72 13.58
C ASP A 140 12.91 14.84 14.60
N ILE A 141 13.38 13.60 14.82
CA ILE A 141 12.74 12.66 15.75
C ILE A 141 13.07 13.03 17.19
N GLU A 142 14.29 13.46 17.45
CA GLU A 142 14.69 13.99 18.76
C GLU A 142 13.85 15.21 19.13
N PHE A 143 13.64 16.15 18.18
CA PHE A 143 12.74 17.31 18.37
C PHE A 143 11.32 16.89 18.74
N ILE A 144 10.73 15.95 17.98
CA ILE A 144 9.37 15.48 18.24
C ILE A 144 9.25 14.85 19.62
N ASN A 145 10.21 14.02 20.01
CA ASN A 145 10.21 13.36 21.31
C ASN A 145 10.39 14.32 22.48
N GLU A 146 11.22 15.35 22.31
CA GLU A 146 11.47 16.38 23.33
C GLU A 146 10.28 17.31 23.51
N VAL A 147 9.68 17.75 22.38
CA VAL A 147 8.66 18.80 22.38
C VAL A 147 7.26 18.24 22.60
N CYS A 148 6.97 17.01 22.15
CA CYS A 148 5.64 16.43 22.26
C CYS A 148 5.51 15.50 23.46
N SER A 149 5.15 16.04 24.61
CA SER A 149 4.79 15.24 25.80
C SER A 149 3.42 14.56 25.67
N ASN A 150 2.56 15.08 24.81
CA ASN A 150 1.22 14.54 24.56
C ASN A 150 1.21 13.61 23.36
N GLU A 151 0.77 12.35 23.56
CA GLU A 151 0.78 11.30 22.53
C GLU A 151 -0.13 11.63 21.34
N ASN A 152 -1.26 12.31 21.57
CA ASN A 152 -2.17 12.71 20.48
C ASN A 152 -1.52 13.73 19.55
N MET A 153 -0.81 14.71 20.11
CA MET A 153 -0.05 15.70 19.34
C MET A 153 1.11 15.03 18.58
N LYS A 154 1.80 14.12 19.22
CA LYS A 154 2.85 13.31 18.59
C LYS A 154 2.32 12.49 17.42
N ASN A 155 1.19 11.82 17.59
CA ASN A 155 0.53 11.05 16.53
C ASN A 155 0.14 11.95 15.34
N LEU A 156 -0.36 13.15 15.59
CA LEU A 156 -0.69 14.12 14.53
C LEU A 156 0.56 14.55 13.75
N ILE A 157 1.61 14.97 14.44
CA ILE A 157 2.87 15.39 13.79
C ILE A 157 3.46 14.24 12.99
N MET A 158 3.51 13.04 13.56
CA MET A 158 4.04 11.86 12.88
C MET A 158 3.18 11.39 11.71
N ALA A 159 1.87 11.63 11.74
CA ALA A 159 0.99 11.37 10.61
C ALA A 159 1.30 12.30 9.44
N LEU A 160 1.41 13.60 9.70
CA LEU A 160 1.79 14.62 8.71
C LEU A 160 3.22 14.41 8.18
N TYR A 161 4.14 14.03 9.06
CA TYR A 161 5.57 13.81 8.74
C TYR A 161 5.75 12.71 7.69
N LYS A 162 5.02 11.61 7.79
CA LYS A 162 5.10 10.50 6.82
C LYS A 162 4.39 10.82 5.49
N GLU A 163 3.23 11.46 5.53
CA GLU A 163 2.41 11.64 4.33
C GLU A 163 2.98 12.64 3.33
N ARG A 164 3.69 13.66 3.80
CA ARG A 164 4.27 14.68 2.90
C ARG A 164 5.69 14.35 2.42
N GLY A 165 6.27 13.24 2.90
CA GLY A 165 7.53 12.68 2.38
C GLY A 165 7.38 11.76 1.17
N GLY A 166 6.17 11.43 0.74
CA GLY A 166 5.86 10.39 -0.24
C GLY A 166 5.73 10.84 -1.69
N GLY A 167 6.69 11.56 -2.23
CA GLY A 167 6.92 11.66 -3.69
C GLY A 167 8.00 10.66 -4.10
N THR A 168 7.77 9.92 -5.15
CA THR A 168 8.66 8.93 -5.76
C THR A 168 10.14 9.31 -5.67
N GLY A 169 10.88 8.68 -4.75
CA GLY A 169 12.33 8.80 -4.62
C GLY A 169 12.81 9.71 -3.49
N TYR A 170 13.28 9.10 -2.40
CA TYR A 170 14.21 9.67 -1.40
C TYR A 170 13.82 10.93 -0.60
N ASN A 171 12.55 11.22 -0.39
CA ASN A 171 12.19 12.24 0.59
C ASN A 171 11.65 11.60 1.86
N VAL A 172 12.57 11.29 2.76
CA VAL A 172 12.27 11.14 4.19
C VAL A 172 11.51 12.41 4.61
N GLY A 173 10.37 12.27 5.25
CA GLY A 173 9.61 13.38 5.79
C GLY A 173 10.55 14.34 6.51
N LYS A 174 10.34 15.63 6.34
CA LYS A 174 11.16 16.66 6.98
C LYS A 174 10.29 17.57 7.81
N LEU A 175 10.66 17.71 9.06
CA LEU A 175 9.87 18.46 10.04
C LEU A 175 9.67 19.93 9.64
N TYR A 176 10.64 20.51 8.94
CA TYR A 176 10.52 21.90 8.46
C TYR A 176 9.44 22.09 7.37
N ILE A 177 8.98 21.00 6.71
CA ILE A 177 7.83 21.01 5.82
C ILE A 177 6.55 20.71 6.61
N THR A 178 6.63 19.81 7.58
CA THR A 178 5.49 19.30 8.35
C THR A 178 4.89 20.36 9.27
N LEU A 179 5.71 21.05 10.06
CA LEU A 179 5.22 22.03 11.06
C LEU A 179 4.44 23.20 10.44
N PRO A 180 4.86 23.82 9.32
CA PRO A 180 4.05 24.85 8.66
C PRO A 180 2.69 24.36 8.16
N LEU A 181 2.56 23.07 7.86
CA LEU A 181 1.30 22.49 7.39
C LEU A 181 0.26 22.33 8.51
N MET A 182 0.69 22.22 9.77
CA MET A 182 -0.20 21.96 10.90
C MET A 182 -1.38 22.93 10.97
N LYS A 183 -1.18 24.20 10.63
CA LYS A 183 -2.24 25.22 10.58
C LYS A 183 -3.41 24.88 9.65
N HIS A 184 -3.16 24.05 8.63
CA HIS A 184 -4.17 23.64 7.64
C HIS A 184 -4.93 22.37 8.05
N TYR A 185 -4.46 21.65 9.08
CA TYR A 185 -5.01 20.36 9.51
C TYR A 185 -5.65 20.42 10.90
N LYS A 186 -6.38 21.51 11.19
CA LYS A 186 -7.12 21.68 12.47
C LYS A 186 -8.10 20.53 12.72
N PHE A 187 -8.79 20.07 11.68
CA PHE A 187 -9.69 18.93 11.76
C PHE A 187 -8.98 17.63 12.19
N ALA A 188 -7.74 17.42 11.76
CA ALA A 188 -6.95 16.26 12.16
C ALA A 188 -6.52 16.33 13.64
N ASN A 189 -6.28 17.54 14.17
CA ASN A 189 -6.06 17.72 15.60
C ASN A 189 -7.29 17.35 16.44
N VAL A 190 -8.50 17.68 15.97
CA VAL A 190 -9.75 17.29 16.63
C VAL A 190 -9.87 15.77 16.71
N LEU A 191 -9.54 15.06 15.61
CA LEU A 191 -9.55 13.61 15.58
C LEU A 191 -8.45 13.00 16.45
N ALA A 192 -7.24 13.55 16.43
CA ALA A 192 -6.14 13.11 17.29
C ALA A 192 -6.52 13.21 18.78
N ASN A 193 -7.11 14.34 19.20
CA ASN A 193 -7.57 14.56 20.57
C ASN A 193 -8.71 13.62 20.99
N MET A 194 -9.44 13.08 20.03
CA MET A 194 -10.45 12.05 20.30
C MET A 194 -9.84 10.65 20.45
N GLY A 195 -8.52 10.50 20.23
CA GLY A 195 -7.78 9.25 20.35
C GLY A 195 -7.76 8.40 19.09
N PHE A 196 -7.96 9.00 17.92
CA PHE A 196 -7.70 8.30 16.66
C PHE A 196 -6.21 8.06 16.47
N ASN A 197 -5.85 6.84 16.08
CA ASN A 197 -4.47 6.43 15.95
C ASN A 197 -3.78 7.09 14.73
N ARG A 198 -2.45 7.00 14.71
CA ARG A 198 -1.63 7.59 13.66
C ARG A 198 -1.97 7.10 12.26
N SER A 199 -2.20 5.79 12.08
CA SER A 199 -2.52 5.21 10.76
C SER A 199 -3.83 5.76 10.22
N PHE A 200 -4.85 5.87 11.07
CA PHE A 200 -6.12 6.50 10.72
C PHE A 200 -5.93 7.96 10.30
N LEU A 201 -5.21 8.76 11.10
CA LEU A 201 -4.92 10.15 10.80
C LEU A 201 -4.18 10.31 9.47
N GLN A 202 -3.23 9.43 9.14
CA GLN A 202 -2.55 9.42 7.85
C GLN A 202 -3.50 9.26 6.69
N THR A 203 -4.44 8.32 6.77
CA THR A 203 -5.42 8.11 5.69
C THR A 203 -6.36 9.30 5.52
N VAL A 204 -6.79 9.91 6.63
CA VAL A 204 -7.65 11.12 6.62
C VAL A 204 -6.91 12.32 6.05
N ILE A 205 -5.65 12.54 6.41
CA ILE A 205 -4.81 13.63 5.90
C ILE A 205 -4.52 13.43 4.41
N ARG A 206 -4.22 12.21 3.99
CA ARG A 206 -3.95 11.85 2.60
C ARG A 206 -5.16 12.07 1.70
N ARG A 207 -6.36 11.84 2.25
CA ARG A 207 -7.66 11.97 1.55
C ARG A 207 -8.50 13.08 2.16
N ASP A 208 -7.90 14.25 2.40
CA ASP A 208 -8.57 15.37 3.08
C ASP A 208 -9.78 15.95 2.30
N TRP A 209 -9.92 15.60 1.01
CA TRP A 209 -11.11 15.90 0.21
C TRP A 209 -12.34 15.03 0.58
N ASP A 210 -12.14 13.90 1.26
CA ASP A 210 -13.22 13.00 1.68
C ASP A 210 -13.88 13.43 3.00
N VAL A 211 -13.33 14.44 3.67
CA VAL A 211 -13.77 14.91 4.97
C VAL A 211 -14.21 16.39 4.96
N ASN A 212 -15.04 16.79 5.92
CA ASN A 212 -15.41 18.17 6.11
C ASN A 212 -14.37 18.90 6.97
N ARG A 213 -13.40 19.56 6.31
CA ARG A 213 -12.29 20.27 6.97
C ARG A 213 -12.71 21.48 7.79
N LYS A 214 -13.95 22.00 7.60
CA LYS A 214 -14.48 23.17 8.33
C LYS A 214 -15.23 22.77 9.60
N ALA A 215 -15.62 21.52 9.73
CA ALA A 215 -16.33 21.02 10.90
C ALA A 215 -15.41 20.99 12.14
N THR A 216 -16.03 21.11 13.29
CA THR A 216 -15.37 21.10 14.60
C THR A 216 -15.69 19.86 15.43
N LYS A 217 -16.69 19.08 15.02
CA LYS A 217 -17.07 17.83 15.68
C LYS A 217 -16.56 16.62 14.88
N PRO A 218 -15.98 15.61 15.51
CA PRO A 218 -15.39 14.44 14.84
C PRO A 218 -16.33 13.73 13.87
N ASN A 219 -17.57 13.53 14.23
CA ASN A 219 -18.58 12.89 13.38
C ASN A 219 -18.93 13.74 12.14
N GLU A 220 -18.98 15.05 12.29
CA GLU A 220 -19.21 15.98 11.17
C GLU A 220 -17.99 16.07 10.26
N ILE A 221 -16.75 16.01 10.83
CA ILE A 221 -15.51 15.94 10.07
C ILE A 221 -15.52 14.70 9.18
N LEU A 222 -15.81 13.53 9.76
CA LEU A 222 -15.81 12.25 9.04
C LEU A 222 -17.07 12.02 8.18
N GLY A 223 -18.14 12.78 8.43
CA GLY A 223 -19.42 12.61 7.73
C GLY A 223 -20.10 11.27 8.06
N VAL A 224 -20.04 10.85 9.33
CA VAL A 224 -20.62 9.62 9.84
C VAL A 224 -21.48 9.88 11.08
N GLN A 225 -22.28 8.92 11.51
CA GLN A 225 -23.08 9.04 12.73
C GLN A 225 -22.20 9.01 13.99
N LYS A 226 -22.54 9.79 15.01
CA LYS A 226 -21.75 9.94 16.25
C LYS A 226 -21.37 8.60 16.90
N TYR A 227 -22.28 7.63 16.95
CA TYR A 227 -22.02 6.32 17.56
C TYR A 227 -20.97 5.50 16.81
N MET A 228 -20.75 5.76 15.50
CA MET A 228 -19.76 5.05 14.68
C MET A 228 -18.33 5.41 15.06
N LEU A 229 -18.10 6.59 15.64
CA LEU A 229 -16.77 7.04 16.07
C LEU A 229 -16.08 6.05 17.01
N LYS A 230 -16.85 5.39 17.89
CA LYS A 230 -16.34 4.37 18.81
C LYS A 230 -15.63 3.24 18.06
N TYR A 231 -16.20 2.78 16.97
CA TYR A 231 -15.68 1.66 16.18
C TYR A 231 -14.56 2.08 15.21
N LEU A 232 -14.59 3.33 14.75
CA LEU A 232 -13.58 3.85 13.84
C LEU A 232 -12.24 4.16 14.54
N LYS A 233 -12.23 4.35 15.87
CA LYS A 233 -10.99 4.60 16.62
C LYS A 233 -9.96 3.49 16.51
N ASP A 234 -10.42 2.25 16.46
CA ASP A 234 -9.57 1.06 16.36
C ASP A 234 -9.22 0.70 14.90
N SER A 235 -9.71 1.50 13.95
CA SER A 235 -9.43 1.33 12.54
C SER A 235 -8.10 1.98 12.16
N ASP A 236 -7.37 1.36 11.22
CA ASP A 236 -6.15 1.94 10.66
C ASP A 236 -6.42 2.76 9.40
N GLU A 237 -7.64 2.69 8.85
CA GLU A 237 -7.99 3.30 7.57
C GLU A 237 -9.33 4.01 7.61
N PHE A 238 -9.42 5.09 6.84
CA PHE A 238 -10.65 5.81 6.56
C PHE A 238 -10.66 6.29 5.11
N GLY A 239 -11.83 6.26 4.45
CA GLY A 239 -11.99 6.74 3.09
C GLY A 239 -13.45 6.80 2.67
N ASP A 240 -13.69 7.36 1.49
CA ASP A 240 -15.04 7.61 0.95
C ASP A 240 -15.88 6.32 0.84
N SER A 241 -15.28 5.21 0.44
CA SER A 241 -15.97 3.91 0.35
C SER A 241 -16.48 3.45 1.71
N LEU A 242 -15.64 3.51 2.74
CA LEU A 242 -16.03 3.14 4.11
C LEU A 242 -17.15 4.05 4.62
N LYS A 243 -17.00 5.36 4.45
CA LYS A 243 -18.02 6.35 4.83
C LYS A 243 -19.37 6.08 4.15
N LYS A 244 -19.36 5.90 2.81
CA LYS A 244 -20.57 5.61 2.04
C LYS A 244 -21.23 4.32 2.47
N ASN A 245 -20.46 3.27 2.72
CA ASN A 245 -21.01 1.98 3.12
C ASN A 245 -21.55 1.99 4.56
N LEU A 246 -20.90 2.68 5.51
CA LEU A 246 -21.41 2.87 6.87
C LEU A 246 -22.73 3.65 6.88
N ASN A 247 -22.80 4.75 6.13
CA ASN A 247 -24.03 5.55 6.03
C ASN A 247 -25.14 4.76 5.33
N TRP A 248 -24.85 4.04 4.24
CA TRP A 248 -25.81 3.18 3.56
C TRP A 248 -26.38 2.10 4.51
N LEU A 249 -25.52 1.46 5.34
CA LEU A 249 -25.98 0.49 6.32
C LEU A 249 -26.88 1.13 7.38
N HIS A 250 -26.49 2.31 7.87
CA HIS A 250 -27.27 3.06 8.83
C HIS A 250 -28.66 3.43 8.29
N ASP A 251 -28.70 4.00 7.10
CA ASP A 251 -29.93 4.49 6.48
C ASP A 251 -30.90 3.34 6.16
N LYS A 252 -30.36 2.20 5.75
CA LYS A 252 -31.19 1.06 5.34
C LYS A 252 -31.57 0.11 6.48
N TYR A 253 -30.68 -0.10 7.44
CA TYR A 253 -30.85 -1.12 8.49
C TYR A 253 -30.89 -0.55 9.92
N GLY A 254 -30.58 0.73 10.09
CA GLY A 254 -30.58 1.42 11.38
C GLY A 254 -29.33 1.18 12.24
N ALA A 255 -29.22 1.98 13.29
CA ALA A 255 -28.06 1.99 14.18
C ALA A 255 -27.77 0.65 14.85
N ASP A 256 -28.82 -0.06 15.29
CA ASP A 256 -28.67 -1.31 16.05
C ASP A 256 -28.15 -2.47 15.21
N ASN A 257 -28.42 -2.46 13.91
CA ASN A 257 -27.88 -3.45 12.99
C ASN A 257 -26.39 -3.16 12.67
N VAL A 258 -26.00 -1.89 12.57
CA VAL A 258 -24.58 -1.52 12.43
C VAL A 258 -23.79 -1.87 13.69
N LYS A 259 -24.32 -1.57 14.88
CA LYS A 259 -23.71 -1.97 16.16
C LYS A 259 -23.54 -3.49 16.25
N TYR A 260 -24.61 -4.24 15.95
CA TYR A 260 -24.59 -5.70 15.93
C TYR A 260 -23.45 -6.27 15.06
N MET A 261 -23.23 -5.70 13.88
CA MET A 261 -22.13 -6.15 13.00
C MET A 261 -20.77 -5.99 13.67
N TYR A 262 -20.53 -4.89 14.37
CA TYR A 262 -19.30 -4.68 15.12
C TYR A 262 -19.17 -5.60 16.35
N GLU A 263 -20.28 -5.87 17.03
CA GLU A 263 -20.33 -6.76 18.21
C GLU A 263 -20.03 -8.21 17.84
N ILE A 264 -20.63 -8.72 16.76
CA ILE A 264 -20.43 -10.11 16.33
C ILE A 264 -19.05 -10.35 15.70
N SER A 265 -18.39 -9.32 15.19
CA SER A 265 -17.12 -9.44 14.49
C SER A 265 -15.91 -9.61 15.38
N GLU A 266 -16.03 -9.36 16.70
CA GLU A 266 -14.93 -9.36 17.67
C GLU A 266 -13.80 -8.35 17.37
N SER A 267 -13.84 -7.67 16.21
CA SER A 267 -12.80 -6.73 15.76
C SER A 267 -13.36 -5.63 14.89
N SER A 268 -13.27 -4.38 15.36
CA SER A 268 -13.60 -3.19 14.57
C SER A 268 -12.79 -3.09 13.28
N LYS A 269 -11.52 -3.52 13.32
CA LYS A 269 -10.63 -3.54 12.15
C LYS A 269 -11.13 -4.51 11.07
N SER A 270 -11.61 -5.70 11.47
CA SER A 270 -12.18 -6.68 10.53
C SER A 270 -13.40 -6.13 9.81
N VAL A 271 -14.31 -5.44 10.53
CA VAL A 271 -15.47 -4.77 9.93
C VAL A 271 -15.08 -3.65 9.00
N THR A 272 -14.08 -2.85 9.38
CA THR A 272 -13.60 -1.75 8.54
C THR A 272 -13.01 -2.25 7.22
N ILE A 273 -12.17 -3.29 7.25
CA ILE A 273 -11.62 -3.94 6.05
C ILE A 273 -12.75 -4.49 5.18
N PHE A 274 -13.73 -5.15 5.79
CA PHE A 274 -14.90 -5.69 5.11
C PHE A 274 -15.69 -4.60 4.40
N LEU A 275 -16.02 -3.50 5.08
CA LEU A 275 -16.80 -2.39 4.55
C LEU A 275 -16.04 -1.54 3.52
N ASN A 276 -14.72 -1.49 3.60
CA ASN A 276 -13.89 -0.74 2.65
C ASN A 276 -13.58 -1.53 1.37
N SER A 277 -14.05 -2.77 1.28
CA SER A 277 -13.78 -3.65 0.16
C SER A 277 -14.84 -3.53 -0.95
N TRP A 278 -14.46 -3.91 -2.18
CA TRP A 278 -15.39 -4.08 -3.31
C TRP A 278 -16.47 -5.15 -3.02
N ARG A 279 -16.24 -6.01 -2.04
CA ARG A 279 -17.12 -7.08 -1.58
C ARG A 279 -18.43 -6.61 -0.92
N MET A 280 -18.52 -5.32 -0.60
CA MET A 280 -19.81 -4.72 -0.21
C MET A 280 -20.89 -4.88 -1.28
N ASN A 281 -20.52 -4.96 -2.56
CA ASN A 281 -21.48 -5.24 -3.63
C ASN A 281 -22.04 -6.65 -3.51
N THR A 282 -21.22 -7.64 -3.17
CA THR A 282 -21.66 -9.02 -2.91
C THR A 282 -22.63 -9.08 -1.72
N LEU A 283 -22.34 -8.37 -0.62
CA LEU A 283 -23.28 -8.25 0.51
C LEU A 283 -24.60 -7.64 0.05
N LYS A 284 -24.55 -6.52 -0.69
CA LYS A 284 -25.77 -5.84 -1.18
C LYS A 284 -26.59 -6.74 -2.10
N ASP A 285 -25.94 -7.55 -2.94
CA ASP A 285 -26.63 -8.46 -3.86
C ASP A 285 -27.27 -9.65 -3.14
N LEU A 286 -26.63 -10.21 -2.13
CA LEU A 286 -27.21 -11.24 -1.29
C LEU A 286 -28.44 -10.70 -0.54
N LEU A 287 -28.34 -9.49 0.02
CA LEU A 287 -29.48 -8.84 0.70
C LEU A 287 -30.63 -8.55 -0.25
N LYS A 288 -30.37 -8.19 -1.52
CA LYS A 288 -31.42 -8.07 -2.57
C LYS A 288 -32.07 -9.42 -2.91
N LYS A 289 -31.32 -10.53 -2.82
CA LYS A 289 -31.83 -11.90 -2.99
C LYS A 289 -32.63 -12.42 -1.78
N GLY A 290 -32.92 -11.55 -0.80
CA GLY A 290 -33.77 -11.88 0.33
C GLY A 290 -33.03 -12.58 1.49
N TYR A 291 -31.71 -12.38 1.62
CA TYR A 291 -30.99 -12.76 2.82
C TYR A 291 -31.31 -11.79 3.95
N ASP A 292 -31.57 -12.31 5.17
CA ASP A 292 -31.73 -11.48 6.36
C ASP A 292 -30.39 -10.89 6.79
N PHE A 293 -30.36 -9.59 7.11
CA PHE A 293 -29.13 -8.88 7.42
C PHE A 293 -28.41 -9.48 8.64
N ARG A 294 -29.09 -9.62 9.78
CA ARG A 294 -28.46 -10.12 11.02
C ARG A 294 -27.98 -11.54 10.87
N ARG A 295 -28.79 -12.38 10.24
CA ARG A 295 -28.43 -13.78 10.02
C ARG A 295 -27.26 -13.91 9.06
N LEU A 296 -27.20 -13.13 8.00
CA LEU A 296 -26.08 -13.13 7.05
C LEU A 296 -24.79 -12.63 7.71
N ILE A 297 -24.85 -11.54 8.46
CA ILE A 297 -23.69 -11.03 9.21
C ILE A 297 -23.19 -12.04 10.23
N LYS A 298 -24.08 -12.66 11.01
CA LYS A 298 -23.71 -13.73 11.94
C LYS A 298 -23.05 -14.90 11.19
N TYR A 299 -23.63 -15.31 10.08
CA TYR A 299 -23.12 -16.41 9.28
C TYR A 299 -21.70 -16.16 8.81
N VAL A 300 -21.42 -15.01 8.18
CA VAL A 300 -20.09 -14.70 7.62
C VAL A 300 -19.04 -14.33 8.66
N PHE A 301 -19.44 -13.77 9.81
CA PHE A 301 -18.48 -13.35 10.85
C PHE A 301 -18.27 -14.41 11.95
N ALA A 302 -19.19 -15.32 12.14
CA ALA A 302 -19.14 -16.30 13.23
C ALA A 302 -19.31 -17.76 12.76
N ASP A 303 -20.44 -18.08 12.09
CA ASP A 303 -20.84 -19.48 11.88
C ASP A 303 -19.90 -20.25 10.95
N VAL A 304 -19.24 -19.59 9.97
CA VAL A 304 -18.33 -20.25 9.02
C VAL A 304 -16.87 -20.31 9.48
N LYS A 305 -16.48 -19.62 10.55
CA LYS A 305 -15.10 -19.68 11.08
C LYS A 305 -14.64 -21.11 11.37
N TYR A 306 -15.52 -21.93 11.90
CA TYR A 306 -15.22 -23.33 12.23
C TYR A 306 -14.92 -24.23 11.01
N GLN A 307 -15.12 -23.71 9.80
CA GLN A 307 -14.83 -24.40 8.55
C GLN A 307 -13.47 -24.01 7.93
N GLY A 308 -12.64 -23.27 8.67
CA GLY A 308 -11.39 -22.73 8.18
C GLY A 308 -11.55 -21.53 7.24
N ILE A 309 -12.73 -20.89 7.25
CA ILE A 309 -13.01 -19.62 6.57
C ILE A 309 -12.86 -18.50 7.60
N GLU A 310 -11.64 -17.99 7.77
CA GLU A 310 -11.35 -17.05 8.85
C GLU A 310 -11.80 -15.62 8.54
N LYS A 311 -11.87 -15.27 7.26
CA LYS A 311 -12.15 -13.90 6.83
C LYS A 311 -13.60 -13.77 6.36
N PRO A 312 -14.39 -12.83 6.91
CA PRO A 312 -15.82 -12.67 6.55
C PRO A 312 -16.05 -12.39 5.06
N TYR A 313 -15.10 -11.75 4.39
CA TYR A 313 -15.20 -11.48 2.96
C TYR A 313 -14.98 -12.72 2.10
N ASP A 314 -14.14 -13.68 2.52
CA ASP A 314 -14.00 -14.96 1.84
C ASP A 314 -15.29 -15.78 1.99
N ALA A 315 -15.95 -15.72 3.16
CA ALA A 315 -17.25 -16.35 3.37
C ALA A 315 -18.35 -15.82 2.42
N LEU A 316 -18.37 -14.50 2.18
CA LEU A 316 -19.30 -13.91 1.20
C LEU A 316 -19.02 -14.39 -0.21
N GLU A 317 -17.76 -14.49 -0.61
CA GLU A 317 -17.36 -14.98 -1.92
C GLU A 317 -17.77 -16.45 -2.07
N TYR A 318 -17.40 -17.33 -1.13
CA TYR A 318 -17.83 -18.72 -1.17
C TYR A 318 -19.33 -18.87 -1.28
N LEU A 319 -20.12 -18.09 -0.50
CA LEU A 319 -21.57 -18.14 -0.57
C LEU A 319 -22.09 -17.65 -1.93
N SER A 320 -21.56 -16.55 -2.44
CA SER A 320 -21.95 -15.99 -3.73
C SER A 320 -21.62 -16.93 -4.90
N ASP A 321 -20.43 -17.55 -4.87
CA ASP A 321 -19.98 -18.50 -5.87
C ASP A 321 -20.76 -19.80 -5.80
N THR A 322 -21.09 -20.25 -4.60
CA THR A 322 -21.97 -21.43 -4.37
C THR A 322 -23.33 -21.21 -5.02
N LEU A 323 -23.96 -20.06 -4.78
CA LEU A 323 -25.24 -19.69 -5.39
C LEU A 323 -25.17 -19.55 -6.91
N SER A 324 -24.12 -18.91 -7.41
CA SER A 324 -23.91 -18.77 -8.86
C SER A 324 -23.72 -20.12 -9.52
N THR A 325 -22.92 -21.00 -8.93
CA THR A 325 -22.64 -22.36 -9.42
C THR A 325 -23.90 -23.23 -9.38
N ALA A 326 -24.67 -23.16 -8.29
CA ALA A 326 -25.95 -23.86 -8.18
C ALA A 326 -26.91 -23.43 -9.29
N GLY A 327 -27.05 -22.12 -9.55
CA GLY A 327 -27.86 -21.60 -10.65
C GLY A 327 -27.40 -22.04 -12.04
N GLN A 328 -26.08 -22.15 -12.28
CA GLN A 328 -25.54 -22.67 -13.54
C GLN A 328 -25.81 -24.17 -13.74
N ILE A 329 -25.90 -24.94 -12.66
CA ILE A 329 -26.26 -26.37 -12.70
C ILE A 329 -27.78 -26.56 -12.76
N GLY A 330 -28.57 -25.51 -12.50
CA GLY A 330 -30.05 -25.55 -12.49
C GLY A 330 -30.63 -26.11 -11.19
N ILE A 331 -29.93 -25.99 -10.07
CA ILE A 331 -30.41 -26.42 -8.75
C ILE A 331 -30.58 -25.25 -7.79
N GLU A 332 -31.52 -25.37 -6.88
CA GLU A 332 -31.67 -24.46 -5.73
C GLU A 332 -31.03 -25.06 -4.49
N LEU A 333 -30.39 -24.23 -3.68
CA LEU A 333 -29.87 -24.69 -2.40
C LEU A 333 -31.01 -24.88 -1.39
N ASN A 334 -31.08 -26.04 -0.78
CA ASN A 334 -32.05 -26.35 0.27
C ASN A 334 -31.89 -25.47 1.53
N ASP A 335 -30.65 -25.03 1.82
CA ASP A 335 -30.33 -24.14 2.93
C ASP A 335 -29.61 -22.89 2.39
N LYS A 336 -30.19 -21.72 2.69
CA LYS A 336 -29.56 -20.42 2.36
C LYS A 336 -28.24 -20.19 3.12
N TYR A 337 -28.03 -20.88 4.23
CA TYR A 337 -26.87 -20.73 5.13
C TYR A 337 -26.21 -22.10 5.37
N PRO A 338 -25.60 -22.72 4.35
CA PRO A 338 -25.07 -24.08 4.46
C PRO A 338 -24.11 -24.26 5.63
N LYS A 339 -24.38 -25.26 6.48
CA LYS A 339 -23.54 -25.53 7.64
C LYS A 339 -22.09 -25.90 7.25
N HIS A 340 -21.89 -26.45 6.05
CA HIS A 340 -20.60 -26.84 5.47
C HIS A 340 -20.40 -26.12 4.14
N LEU A 341 -20.33 -24.79 4.17
CA LEU A 341 -20.27 -23.95 2.97
C LEU A 341 -19.15 -24.33 2.01
N ARG A 342 -17.95 -24.56 2.54
CA ARG A 342 -16.76 -24.91 1.72
C ARG A 342 -16.97 -26.24 0.98
N GLU A 343 -17.47 -27.23 1.69
CA GLU A 343 -17.75 -28.56 1.11
C GLU A 343 -18.83 -28.47 0.02
N VAL A 344 -19.92 -27.76 0.30
CA VAL A 344 -21.00 -27.52 -0.70
C VAL A 344 -20.46 -26.80 -1.92
N HIS A 345 -19.65 -25.75 -1.75
CA HIS A 345 -19.00 -25.02 -2.83
C HIS A 345 -18.14 -25.97 -3.69
N ASP A 346 -17.28 -26.78 -3.07
CA ASP A 346 -16.35 -27.65 -3.77
C ASP A 346 -17.08 -28.74 -4.56
N ILE A 347 -18.13 -29.33 -3.99
CA ILE A 347 -18.99 -30.33 -4.67
C ILE A 347 -19.66 -29.71 -5.88
N LEU A 348 -20.26 -28.52 -5.75
CA LEU A 348 -20.93 -27.84 -6.87
C LEU A 348 -19.93 -27.43 -7.97
N ALA A 349 -18.75 -26.95 -7.57
CA ALA A 349 -17.71 -26.62 -8.53
C ALA A 349 -17.22 -27.85 -9.32
N MET A 350 -17.11 -29.02 -8.67
CA MET A 350 -16.80 -30.28 -9.35
C MET A 350 -17.89 -30.69 -10.32
N ASN A 351 -19.16 -30.61 -9.90
CA ASN A 351 -20.31 -30.96 -10.77
C ASN A 351 -20.39 -30.06 -12.00
N LEU A 352 -20.21 -28.74 -11.83
CA LEU A 352 -20.19 -27.81 -12.95
C LEU A 352 -19.05 -28.09 -13.93
N ARG A 353 -17.86 -28.44 -13.41
CA ARG A 353 -16.73 -28.84 -14.27
C ARG A 353 -17.02 -30.11 -15.07
N ALA A 354 -17.68 -31.10 -14.45
CA ALA A 354 -18.08 -32.33 -15.15
C ALA A 354 -19.08 -32.03 -16.27
N MET A 355 -20.14 -31.25 -15.99
CA MET A 355 -21.11 -30.82 -17.00
C MET A 355 -20.46 -30.08 -18.17
N ARG A 356 -19.60 -29.13 -17.88
CA ARG A 356 -18.88 -28.35 -18.93
C ARG A 356 -17.96 -29.24 -19.77
N ARG A 357 -17.33 -30.27 -19.19
CA ARG A 357 -16.51 -31.24 -19.96
C ARG A 357 -17.34 -32.02 -20.96
N GLU A 358 -18.51 -32.50 -20.58
CA GLU A 358 -19.43 -33.20 -21.49
C GLU A 358 -19.94 -32.31 -22.60
N GLU A 359 -20.44 -31.11 -22.27
CA GLU A 359 -20.89 -30.12 -23.26
C GLU A 359 -19.78 -29.74 -24.25
N ASN A 360 -18.57 -29.50 -23.74
CA ASN A 360 -17.43 -29.16 -24.57
C ASN A 360 -17.03 -30.30 -25.47
N LYS A 361 -17.07 -31.56 -25.00
CA LYS A 361 -16.80 -32.73 -25.80
C LYS A 361 -17.78 -32.87 -26.97
N THR A 362 -19.08 -32.76 -26.69
CA THR A 362 -20.13 -32.81 -27.72
C THR A 362 -19.96 -31.70 -28.76
N ALA A 363 -19.59 -30.51 -28.34
CA ALA A 363 -19.35 -29.40 -29.27
C ALA A 363 -18.12 -29.65 -30.17
N PHE A 364 -17.05 -30.21 -29.61
CA PHE A 364 -15.86 -30.61 -30.39
C PHE A 364 -16.19 -31.73 -31.39
N ASP A 365 -16.94 -32.73 -30.95
CA ASP A 365 -17.37 -33.83 -31.84
C ASP A 365 -18.14 -33.33 -33.03
N LYS A 366 -19.00 -32.33 -32.88
CA LYS A 366 -19.76 -31.68 -33.95
C LYS A 366 -18.88 -31.11 -35.05
N TYR A 367 -17.72 -30.52 -34.71
CA TYR A 367 -16.85 -29.85 -35.67
C TYR A 367 -15.70 -30.75 -36.17
N GLN A 368 -15.51 -31.94 -35.62
CA GLN A 368 -14.36 -32.82 -35.93
C GLN A 368 -14.23 -33.11 -37.42
N GLU A 369 -15.33 -33.40 -38.12
CA GLU A 369 -15.31 -33.70 -39.56
C GLU A 369 -14.95 -32.47 -40.39
N GLU A 370 -15.32 -31.31 -39.94
CA GLU A 370 -14.93 -30.05 -40.59
C GLU A 370 -13.46 -29.72 -40.40
N TRP A 371 -12.97 -29.86 -39.15
CA TRP A 371 -11.56 -29.59 -38.83
C TRP A 371 -10.61 -30.60 -39.46
N LYS A 372 -10.99 -31.88 -39.63
CA LYS A 372 -10.20 -32.86 -40.37
C LYS A 372 -9.84 -32.41 -41.78
N LYS A 373 -10.67 -31.62 -42.42
CA LYS A 373 -10.39 -31.08 -43.75
C LYS A 373 -9.18 -30.12 -43.74
N LEU A 374 -8.82 -29.58 -42.60
CA LEU A 374 -7.67 -28.67 -42.40
C LEU A 374 -6.35 -29.45 -42.27
N GLU A 375 -6.38 -30.76 -41.99
CA GLU A 375 -5.17 -31.58 -41.89
C GLU A 375 -4.35 -31.53 -43.17
N TYR A 376 -3.05 -31.34 -43.00
CA TYR A 376 -2.09 -31.23 -44.10
C TYR A 376 -0.68 -31.55 -43.58
N SER A 377 0.09 -32.22 -44.41
CA SER A 377 1.49 -32.53 -44.10
C SER A 377 2.37 -32.28 -45.30
N LYS A 378 3.49 -31.61 -45.12
CA LYS A 378 4.47 -31.32 -46.15
C LYS A 378 5.80 -30.90 -45.52
N ASP A 379 6.92 -31.22 -46.17
CA ASP A 379 8.28 -30.72 -45.81
C ASP A 379 8.61 -30.87 -44.29
N GLY A 380 8.18 -31.99 -43.69
CA GLY A 380 8.47 -32.32 -42.28
C GLY A 380 7.56 -31.68 -41.26
N PHE A 381 6.52 -30.91 -41.69
CA PHE A 381 5.53 -30.32 -40.82
C PHE A 381 4.12 -30.88 -41.07
N SER A 382 3.26 -30.79 -40.05
CA SER A 382 1.89 -31.28 -40.10
C SER A 382 0.94 -30.30 -39.36
N ILE A 383 -0.25 -30.08 -39.89
CA ILE A 383 -1.36 -29.50 -39.14
C ILE A 383 -2.06 -30.63 -38.38
N VAL A 384 -2.16 -30.41 -37.06
CA VAL A 384 -2.83 -31.31 -36.11
C VAL A 384 -4.06 -30.63 -35.59
N ILE A 385 -5.19 -31.29 -35.54
CA ILE A 385 -6.43 -30.78 -34.99
C ILE A 385 -6.60 -31.23 -33.53
N PRO A 386 -7.16 -30.40 -32.64
CA PRO A 386 -7.49 -30.83 -31.28
C PRO A 386 -8.63 -31.87 -31.34
N LYS A 387 -8.51 -32.97 -30.62
CA LYS A 387 -9.56 -33.97 -30.48
C LYS A 387 -10.50 -33.69 -29.34
N THR A 388 -10.01 -33.00 -28.30
CA THR A 388 -10.73 -32.71 -27.08
C THR A 388 -10.48 -31.28 -26.64
N PRO A 389 -11.35 -30.66 -25.82
CA PRO A 389 -11.09 -29.38 -25.17
C PRO A 389 -9.78 -29.38 -24.39
N SER A 390 -9.40 -30.51 -23.81
CA SER A 390 -8.16 -30.69 -23.07
C SER A 390 -6.92 -30.45 -23.92
N ASP A 391 -6.95 -30.83 -25.22
CA ASP A 391 -5.82 -30.59 -26.13
C ASP A 391 -5.54 -29.09 -26.31
N VAL A 392 -6.58 -28.27 -26.38
CA VAL A 392 -6.45 -26.80 -26.47
C VAL A 392 -5.88 -26.22 -25.17
N VAL A 393 -6.30 -26.76 -24.01
CA VAL A 393 -5.77 -26.34 -22.70
C VAL A 393 -4.30 -26.74 -22.55
N GLN A 394 -3.95 -27.95 -22.94
CA GLN A 394 -2.56 -28.47 -22.89
C GLN A 394 -1.65 -27.65 -23.83
N GLU A 395 -2.14 -27.32 -25.05
CA GLU A 395 -1.42 -26.45 -25.97
C GLU A 395 -1.11 -25.09 -25.34
N GLY A 396 -2.09 -24.46 -24.66
CA GLY A 396 -1.89 -23.20 -23.95
C GLY A 396 -0.80 -23.28 -22.88
N SER A 397 -0.78 -24.38 -22.15
CA SER A 397 0.24 -24.62 -21.13
C SER A 397 1.62 -24.88 -21.75
N ALA A 398 1.69 -25.73 -22.79
CA ALA A 398 2.94 -26.08 -23.48
C ALA A 398 3.55 -24.87 -24.21
N MET A 399 2.71 -24.01 -24.80
CA MET A 399 3.12 -22.85 -25.57
C MET A 399 3.24 -21.56 -24.76
N SER A 400 2.94 -21.58 -23.47
CA SER A 400 2.90 -20.40 -22.59
C SER A 400 2.10 -19.24 -23.23
N ASN A 401 0.89 -19.54 -23.68
CA ASN A 401 -0.03 -18.57 -24.30
C ASN A 401 -1.47 -18.72 -23.78
N CYS A 402 -2.35 -17.80 -24.13
CA CYS A 402 -3.71 -17.74 -23.64
C CYS A 402 -4.71 -18.62 -24.41
N VAL A 403 -4.30 -19.51 -25.29
CA VAL A 403 -5.20 -20.31 -26.14
C VAL A 403 -6.15 -21.20 -25.32
N ALA A 404 -5.79 -21.58 -24.10
CA ALA A 404 -6.70 -22.27 -23.18
C ALA A 404 -8.03 -21.51 -22.96
N SER A 405 -8.01 -20.18 -22.99
CA SER A 405 -9.22 -19.34 -22.86
C SER A 405 -10.12 -19.37 -24.09
N TYR A 406 -9.67 -19.97 -25.21
CA TYR A 406 -10.43 -20.05 -26.45
C TYR A 406 -11.37 -21.25 -26.56
N VAL A 407 -11.36 -22.16 -25.58
CA VAL A 407 -12.24 -23.34 -25.57
C VAL A 407 -13.70 -22.96 -25.79
N ASP A 408 -14.20 -21.93 -25.11
CA ASP A 408 -15.59 -21.47 -25.29
C ASP A 408 -15.86 -20.87 -26.70
N ARG A 409 -14.87 -20.22 -27.30
CA ARG A 409 -14.98 -19.66 -28.65
C ARG A 409 -14.99 -20.75 -29.70
N VAL A 410 -14.17 -21.79 -29.50
CA VAL A 410 -14.13 -22.99 -30.34
C VAL A 410 -15.46 -23.74 -30.25
N LYS A 411 -15.98 -23.95 -29.03
CA LYS A 411 -17.28 -24.55 -28.74
C LYS A 411 -18.43 -23.85 -29.47
N ASN A 412 -18.39 -22.52 -29.51
CA ASN A 412 -19.43 -21.70 -30.15
C ASN A 412 -19.20 -21.50 -31.66
N GLY A 413 -18.18 -22.14 -32.24
CA GLY A 413 -17.86 -22.03 -33.66
C GLY A 413 -17.36 -20.66 -34.12
N THR A 414 -16.99 -19.76 -33.19
CA THR A 414 -16.50 -18.42 -33.51
C THR A 414 -15.03 -18.38 -33.91
N CYS A 415 -14.27 -19.42 -33.58
CA CYS A 415 -12.90 -19.66 -34.07
C CYS A 415 -12.58 -21.15 -34.13
N THR A 416 -11.59 -21.50 -34.96
CA THR A 416 -10.97 -22.84 -35.01
C THR A 416 -9.52 -22.72 -34.57
N ILE A 417 -9.13 -23.58 -33.64
CA ILE A 417 -7.72 -23.67 -33.18
C ILE A 417 -7.14 -24.95 -33.77
N VAL A 418 -5.99 -24.85 -34.42
CA VAL A 418 -5.22 -25.99 -34.92
C VAL A 418 -3.73 -25.80 -34.59
N PHE A 419 -2.97 -26.88 -34.63
CA PHE A 419 -1.57 -26.84 -34.22
C PHE A 419 -0.68 -27.18 -35.42
N LEU A 420 0.40 -26.43 -35.61
CA LEU A 420 1.46 -26.81 -36.51
C LEU A 420 2.54 -27.49 -35.70
N ARG A 421 2.90 -28.69 -36.10
CA ARG A 421 3.88 -29.54 -35.40
C ARG A 421 4.78 -30.24 -36.40
N ARG A 422 5.91 -30.80 -35.95
CA ARG A 422 6.72 -31.65 -36.82
C ARG A 422 6.04 -32.97 -37.08
N THR A 423 6.20 -33.49 -38.28
CA THR A 423 5.61 -34.80 -38.66
C THR A 423 6.16 -35.95 -37.81
N THR A 424 7.41 -35.83 -37.36
CA THR A 424 8.11 -36.85 -36.54
C THR A 424 7.76 -36.79 -35.06
N THR A 425 7.29 -35.63 -34.56
CA THR A 425 6.99 -35.34 -33.14
C THR A 425 5.68 -34.59 -33.01
N LYS A 426 4.56 -35.21 -33.45
CA LYS A 426 3.22 -34.60 -33.47
C LYS A 426 2.64 -34.30 -32.09
N ASP A 427 3.22 -34.78 -31.04
CA ASP A 427 2.91 -34.52 -29.63
C ASP A 427 3.64 -33.29 -29.05
N VAL A 428 4.66 -32.78 -29.77
CA VAL A 428 5.41 -31.58 -29.34
C VAL A 428 4.85 -30.31 -29.97
N SER A 429 4.47 -29.33 -29.14
CA SER A 429 3.90 -28.05 -29.57
C SER A 429 4.97 -27.17 -30.21
N GLU A 430 4.72 -26.63 -31.41
CA GLU A 430 5.61 -25.67 -32.11
C GLU A 430 4.94 -24.34 -32.43
N VAL A 431 3.75 -24.36 -33.03
CA VAL A 431 2.98 -23.15 -33.38
C VAL A 431 1.50 -23.39 -33.15
N THR A 432 0.87 -22.46 -32.45
CA THR A 432 -0.60 -22.38 -32.30
C THR A 432 -1.19 -21.47 -33.36
N LEU A 433 -2.24 -21.94 -34.04
CA LEU A 433 -2.93 -21.23 -35.14
C LEU A 433 -4.37 -20.97 -34.79
N GLU A 434 -4.87 -19.73 -35.03
CA GLU A 434 -6.27 -19.34 -34.91
C GLU A 434 -6.85 -19.01 -36.28
N LEU A 435 -7.93 -19.70 -36.66
CA LEU A 435 -8.73 -19.38 -37.85
C LEU A 435 -10.08 -18.79 -37.44
N ARG A 436 -10.57 -17.85 -38.24
CA ARG A 436 -11.94 -17.36 -38.21
C ARG A 436 -12.56 -17.57 -39.59
N GLY A 437 -13.46 -18.56 -39.68
CA GLY A 437 -13.85 -19.08 -40.97
C GLY A 437 -12.63 -19.60 -41.75
N ASN A 438 -12.43 -19.12 -42.97
CA ASN A 438 -11.31 -19.48 -43.83
C ASN A 438 -10.09 -18.53 -43.72
N VAL A 439 -10.03 -17.68 -42.71
CA VAL A 439 -8.93 -16.72 -42.53
C VAL A 439 -8.06 -17.14 -41.37
N LEU A 440 -6.77 -17.35 -41.60
CA LEU A 440 -5.77 -17.52 -40.52
C LEU A 440 -5.43 -16.15 -39.95
N VAL A 441 -5.91 -15.85 -38.73
CA VAL A 441 -5.77 -14.56 -38.09
C VAL A 441 -4.63 -14.51 -37.08
N GLN A 442 -4.13 -15.69 -36.65
CA GLN A 442 -3.00 -15.75 -35.72
C GLN A 442 -2.13 -17.00 -35.96
N ALA A 443 -0.82 -16.80 -35.90
CA ALA A 443 0.17 -17.87 -35.90
C ALA A 443 1.28 -17.51 -34.89
N LYS A 444 1.33 -18.20 -33.73
CA LYS A 444 2.23 -17.87 -32.64
C LYS A 444 3.06 -19.08 -32.20
N ALA A 445 4.38 -18.87 -32.12
CA ALA A 445 5.31 -19.80 -31.50
C ALA A 445 5.33 -19.62 -29.97
N PHE A 446 6.17 -20.38 -29.26
CA PHE A 446 6.30 -20.34 -27.81
C PHE A 446 6.35 -18.92 -27.24
N ALA A 447 5.58 -18.66 -26.16
CA ALA A 447 5.46 -17.39 -25.49
C ALA A 447 5.06 -16.22 -26.44
N ASN A 448 4.14 -16.49 -27.37
CA ASN A 448 3.62 -15.55 -28.39
C ASN A 448 4.68 -14.96 -29.34
N LYS A 449 5.83 -15.60 -29.46
CA LYS A 449 6.87 -15.18 -30.41
C LYS A 449 6.44 -15.35 -31.86
N ASN A 450 7.11 -14.64 -32.75
CA ASN A 450 6.89 -14.77 -34.18
C ASN A 450 7.37 -16.15 -34.66
N ILE A 451 6.71 -16.68 -35.68
CA ILE A 451 7.04 -17.96 -36.29
C ILE A 451 8.28 -17.86 -37.20
N SER A 452 8.96 -18.99 -37.41
CA SER A 452 10.16 -19.07 -38.25
C SER A 452 9.84 -18.92 -39.76
N LYS A 453 10.87 -18.72 -40.60
CA LYS A 453 10.73 -18.68 -42.07
C LYS A 453 10.21 -20.02 -42.64
N ASP A 454 10.63 -21.14 -42.05
CA ASP A 454 10.18 -22.47 -42.48
C ASP A 454 8.70 -22.68 -42.14
N HIS A 455 8.26 -22.25 -40.95
CA HIS A 455 6.84 -22.25 -40.59
C HIS A 455 6.01 -21.42 -41.56
N LYS A 456 6.48 -20.22 -41.94
CA LYS A 456 5.78 -19.34 -42.91
C LYS A 456 5.62 -20.05 -44.25
N ARG A 457 6.70 -20.61 -44.79
CA ARG A 457 6.68 -21.33 -46.07
C ARG A 457 5.72 -22.51 -46.05
N PHE A 458 5.67 -23.25 -44.95
CA PHE A 458 4.70 -24.33 -44.79
C PHE A 458 3.25 -23.82 -44.75
N LEU A 459 2.98 -22.74 -43.97
CA LEU A 459 1.64 -22.15 -43.88
C LEU A 459 1.16 -21.57 -45.23
N GLU A 460 2.04 -21.00 -46.04
CA GLU A 460 1.72 -20.58 -47.41
C GLU A 460 1.28 -21.77 -48.30
N ALA A 461 2.02 -22.88 -48.22
CA ALA A 461 1.67 -24.08 -48.94
C ALA A 461 0.33 -24.69 -48.45
N TRP A 462 0.12 -24.73 -47.11
CA TRP A 462 -1.11 -25.18 -46.49
C TRP A 462 -2.30 -24.33 -46.89
N ALA A 463 -2.16 -22.99 -46.80
CA ALA A 463 -3.19 -22.02 -47.16
C ALA A 463 -3.61 -22.16 -48.60
N LYS A 464 -2.66 -22.31 -49.55
CA LYS A 464 -2.95 -22.58 -50.98
C LYS A 464 -3.71 -23.90 -51.17
N ALA A 465 -3.30 -24.97 -50.46
CA ALA A 465 -3.92 -26.28 -50.60
C ALA A 465 -5.35 -26.34 -50.01
N LYS A 466 -5.61 -25.58 -48.94
CA LYS A 466 -6.89 -25.57 -48.22
C LYS A 466 -7.76 -24.35 -48.49
N LYS A 467 -7.35 -23.48 -49.41
CA LYS A 467 -8.04 -22.20 -49.76
C LYS A 467 -8.27 -21.31 -48.54
N ILE A 468 -7.22 -21.16 -47.73
CA ILE A 468 -7.21 -20.32 -46.53
C ILE A 468 -6.56 -18.99 -46.86
N GLU A 469 -7.14 -17.90 -46.41
CA GLU A 469 -6.54 -16.55 -46.50
C GLU A 469 -5.56 -16.36 -45.30
N LEU A 470 -4.39 -15.77 -45.57
CA LEU A 470 -3.40 -15.48 -44.55
C LEU A 470 -3.47 -14.00 -44.13
N ASN A 471 -3.82 -13.75 -42.86
CA ASN A 471 -3.94 -12.41 -42.29
C ASN A 471 -3.40 -12.39 -40.83
N TYR A 472 -2.07 -12.73 -40.65
CA TYR A 472 -1.46 -12.83 -39.32
C TYR A 472 -0.06 -12.19 -39.26
#